data_c5b27a4f34c92670679dcbbcf88e610d
#
_entry.id   c5b27a4f34c92670679dcbbcf88e610d
#
_cell.length_a   1.000
_cell.length_b   1.000
_cell.length_c   1.000
_cell.angle_alpha   90.00
_cell.angle_beta   90.00
_cell.angle_gamma   90.00
#
_symmetry.space_group_name_H-M   'P 1'
#
loop_
_entity.id
_entity.type
_entity.pdbx_description
1 polymer ?
#
loop_
_entity_poly.entity_id
_entity_poly.type
_entity_poly.pdbx_seq_one_letter_code
_entity_poly.pdbx_strand_id
1 'polypeptide(L)'
;MSDLKAQDSLRDFDVRTTFVFNDYPLRGSLVNLSQAWRDVLRPHPSWPRAAADTLGRFLAATVLMAGSLKFKGELKTQISGSGYLNMLSAVATSDGTCRGTLSVDDSMPIGPEGARDLGALVGRDTPIVIALLTDKAAPYLGVAPIEGGDAADALANYLARSEQVDSALSLAADDSRIAGLLLQKMPDAKSDEGDGAEIEAIKAMARSAMPEELLQTPAPALLRRLFGEYDLTALRQDPIVFRCSCGREKAAAGVVAMGLEGARELLDERGGIEVRCDNCLETYLFDEKDVDNLFRRPAR
;
A
#
# COMPACT_ATOMS: atom_id res chain seq x y z
N MET A 1 -29.71 -1.12 12.78
CA MET A 1 -30.03 -2.13 11.74
C MET A 1 -30.81 -1.59 10.53
N SER A 2 -31.23 -0.33 10.51
CA SER A 2 -32.05 0.25 9.42
C SER A 2 -31.25 0.83 8.26
N ASP A 3 -29.99 1.25 8.44
CA ASP A 3 -29.23 1.97 7.41
C ASP A 3 -28.42 1.10 6.44
N LEU A 4 -28.20 -0.17 6.78
CA LEU A 4 -27.53 -1.12 5.87
C LEU A 4 -28.43 -1.65 4.74
N LYS A 5 -29.73 -1.35 4.76
CA LYS A 5 -30.71 -1.83 3.75
C LYS A 5 -30.91 -0.92 2.55
N ALA A 6 -30.31 0.28 2.52
CA ALA A 6 -30.62 1.31 1.52
C ALA A 6 -29.58 1.45 0.39
N GLN A 7 -28.60 0.54 0.26
CA GLN A 7 -27.54 0.70 -0.75
C GLN A 7 -27.36 -0.55 -1.60
N ASP A 8 -28.32 -0.83 -2.45
CA ASP A 8 -28.30 -1.94 -3.44
C ASP A 8 -27.43 -1.65 -4.68
N SER A 9 -26.46 -0.73 -4.59
CA SER A 9 -25.50 -0.41 -5.69
C SER A 9 -24.04 -0.39 -5.24
N LEU A 10 -23.72 -1.05 -4.13
CA LEU A 10 -22.36 -1.09 -3.60
C LEU A 10 -21.51 -2.06 -4.44
N ARG A 11 -20.39 -1.56 -4.98
CA ARG A 11 -19.38 -2.43 -5.60
C ARG A 11 -18.86 -3.38 -4.52
N ASP A 12 -18.86 -4.68 -4.81
CA ASP A 12 -18.37 -5.69 -3.86
C ASP A 12 -16.86 -5.63 -3.68
N PHE A 13 -16.12 -5.16 -4.70
CA PHE A 13 -14.66 -5.12 -4.76
C PHE A 13 -14.16 -3.80 -5.38
N ASP A 14 -12.86 -3.55 -5.23
CA ASP A 14 -12.18 -2.32 -5.63
C ASP A 14 -12.71 -1.08 -4.90
N VAL A 15 -13.01 -1.27 -3.62
CA VAL A 15 -13.48 -0.22 -2.72
C VAL A 15 -12.79 -0.30 -1.36
N ARG A 16 -12.71 0.86 -0.71
CA ARG A 16 -12.41 0.98 0.70
C ARG A 16 -13.67 1.40 1.44
N THR A 17 -14.15 0.57 2.36
CA THR A 17 -15.29 0.85 3.23
C THR A 17 -14.79 1.35 4.57
N THR A 18 -15.24 2.51 5.01
CA THR A 18 -14.94 3.08 6.33
C THR A 18 -16.18 3.00 7.22
N PHE A 19 -16.02 2.59 8.47
CA PHE A 19 -17.09 2.42 9.44
C PHE A 19 -16.64 2.83 10.85
N VAL A 20 -17.60 3.03 11.75
CA VAL A 20 -17.35 3.31 13.17
C VAL A 20 -18.20 2.39 14.03
N PHE A 21 -17.72 2.10 15.22
CA PHE A 21 -18.50 1.50 16.29
C PHE A 21 -19.23 2.62 17.04
N ASN A 22 -20.54 2.50 17.19
CA ASN A 22 -21.33 3.58 17.80
C ASN A 22 -21.12 3.65 19.32
N ASP A 23 -20.89 2.50 19.96
CA ASP A 23 -20.73 2.39 21.41
C ASP A 23 -19.27 2.41 21.87
N TYR A 24 -18.30 2.33 20.96
CA TYR A 24 -16.89 2.27 21.28
C TYR A 24 -16.07 3.27 20.46
N PRO A 25 -15.00 3.85 21.01
CA PRO A 25 -14.14 4.81 20.31
C PRO A 25 -13.25 4.13 19.26
N LEU A 26 -13.84 3.33 18.39
CA LEU A 26 -13.17 2.59 17.34
C LEU A 26 -13.66 3.00 15.96
N ARG A 27 -12.72 3.22 15.06
CA ARG A 27 -12.94 3.39 13.64
C ARG A 27 -12.31 2.22 12.89
N GLY A 28 -13.02 1.69 11.91
CA GLY A 28 -12.53 0.65 11.03
C GLY A 28 -12.51 1.05 9.57
N SER A 29 -11.63 0.42 8.84
CA SER A 29 -11.59 0.46 7.37
C SER A 29 -11.33 -0.93 6.83
N LEU A 30 -12.11 -1.32 5.82
CA LEU A 30 -11.95 -2.56 5.09
C LEU A 30 -11.64 -2.24 3.63
N VAL A 31 -10.64 -2.89 3.04
CA VAL A 31 -10.34 -2.83 1.61
C VAL A 31 -10.36 -4.23 1.02
N ASN A 32 -10.89 -4.35 -0.18
CA ASN A 32 -10.78 -5.55 -1.00
C ASN A 32 -10.63 -5.11 -2.46
N LEU A 33 -9.46 -5.40 -3.05
CA LEU A 33 -9.11 -4.99 -4.40
C LEU A 33 -8.94 -6.23 -5.28
N SER A 34 -9.64 -6.22 -6.40
CA SER A 34 -9.64 -7.29 -7.40
C SER A 34 -9.09 -6.79 -8.74
N GLN A 35 -9.80 -5.88 -9.42
CA GLN A 35 -9.34 -5.35 -10.70
C GLN A 35 -8.10 -4.47 -10.54
N ALA A 36 -8.10 -3.60 -9.53
CA ALA A 36 -6.94 -2.74 -9.25
C ALA A 36 -5.67 -3.57 -9.00
N TRP A 37 -5.78 -4.71 -8.29
CA TRP A 37 -4.66 -5.60 -8.06
C TRP A 37 -4.21 -6.32 -9.33
N ARG A 38 -5.13 -6.86 -10.12
CA ARG A 38 -4.78 -7.45 -11.43
C ARG A 38 -4.09 -6.46 -12.35
N ASP A 39 -4.49 -5.18 -12.31
CA ASP A 39 -3.86 -4.13 -13.11
C ASP A 39 -2.43 -3.81 -12.65
N VAL A 40 -2.13 -3.98 -11.35
CA VAL A 40 -0.74 -3.93 -10.82
C VAL A 40 0.08 -5.12 -11.32
N LEU A 41 -0.48 -6.34 -11.28
CA LEU A 41 0.24 -7.57 -11.65
C LEU A 41 0.43 -7.72 -13.17
N ARG A 42 -0.50 -7.25 -13.98
CA ARG A 42 -0.54 -7.47 -15.43
C ARG A 42 0.76 -7.13 -16.17
N PRO A 43 1.46 -6.01 -15.87
CA PRO A 43 2.74 -5.71 -16.51
C PRO A 43 3.86 -6.67 -16.07
N HIS A 44 3.70 -7.39 -14.96
CA HIS A 44 4.76 -8.11 -14.27
C HIS A 44 4.44 -9.62 -14.07
N PRO A 45 4.19 -10.39 -15.15
CA PRO A 45 3.79 -11.80 -15.03
C PRO A 45 4.89 -12.70 -14.45
N SER A 46 6.13 -12.23 -14.41
CA SER A 46 7.30 -12.97 -13.89
C SER A 46 7.58 -12.72 -12.41
N TRP A 47 6.81 -11.84 -11.73
CA TRP A 47 7.05 -11.64 -10.30
C TRP A 47 6.83 -12.93 -9.51
N PRO A 48 7.79 -13.32 -8.65
CA PRO A 48 7.63 -14.47 -7.79
C PRO A 48 6.45 -14.30 -6.84
N ARG A 49 5.67 -15.35 -6.66
CA ARG A 49 4.42 -15.32 -5.88
C ARG A 49 4.60 -14.74 -4.49
N ALA A 50 5.60 -15.17 -3.73
CA ALA A 50 5.84 -14.70 -2.38
C ALA A 50 6.13 -13.19 -2.32
N ALA A 51 6.89 -12.67 -3.29
CA ALA A 51 7.18 -11.24 -3.40
C ALA A 51 5.93 -10.44 -3.80
N ALA A 52 5.15 -10.94 -4.75
CA ALA A 52 3.89 -10.33 -5.17
C ALA A 52 2.85 -10.31 -4.03
N ASP A 53 2.68 -11.41 -3.29
CA ASP A 53 1.78 -11.48 -2.13
C ASP A 53 2.22 -10.49 -1.03
N THR A 54 3.53 -10.33 -0.82
CA THR A 54 4.05 -9.32 0.12
C THR A 54 3.72 -7.91 -0.35
N LEU A 55 3.96 -7.58 -1.64
CA LEU A 55 3.55 -6.28 -2.20
C LEU A 55 2.05 -6.06 -2.06
N GLY A 56 1.22 -7.07 -2.31
CA GLY A 56 -0.23 -7.00 -2.18
C GLY A 56 -0.68 -6.62 -0.77
N ARG A 57 -0.08 -7.24 0.27
CA ARG A 57 -0.35 -6.89 1.66
C ARG A 57 0.08 -5.46 1.98
N PHE A 58 1.25 -5.03 1.55
CA PHE A 58 1.69 -3.64 1.72
C PHE A 58 0.80 -2.65 0.98
N LEU A 59 0.32 -2.98 -0.22
CA LEU A 59 -0.58 -2.13 -0.98
C LEU A 59 -1.94 -1.99 -0.30
N ALA A 60 -2.52 -3.10 0.19
CA ALA A 60 -3.75 -3.08 0.96
C ALA A 60 -3.61 -2.21 2.22
N ALA A 61 -2.53 -2.39 2.99
CA ALA A 61 -2.25 -1.58 4.17
C ALA A 61 -2.06 -0.09 3.84
N THR A 62 -1.34 0.23 2.75
CA THR A 62 -1.12 1.61 2.31
C THR A 62 -2.43 2.30 1.95
N VAL A 63 -3.34 1.59 1.25
CA VAL A 63 -4.69 2.10 0.93
C VAL A 63 -5.52 2.32 2.20
N LEU A 64 -5.45 1.41 3.18
CA LEU A 64 -6.13 1.55 4.47
C LEU A 64 -5.61 2.75 5.26
N MET A 65 -4.29 2.88 5.40
CA MET A 65 -3.65 3.99 6.11
C MET A 65 -3.95 5.33 5.43
N ALA A 66 -3.89 5.41 4.11
CA ALA A 66 -4.25 6.61 3.37
C ALA A 66 -5.70 7.04 3.66
N GLY A 67 -6.60 6.09 3.85
CA GLY A 67 -8.00 6.36 4.22
C GLY A 67 -8.22 6.93 5.60
N SER A 68 -7.30 6.71 6.52
CA SER A 68 -7.38 7.23 7.89
C SER A 68 -6.82 8.64 8.05
N LEU A 69 -6.12 9.15 7.04
CA LEU A 69 -5.48 10.46 7.03
C LEU A 69 -6.29 11.49 6.24
N LYS A 70 -6.21 12.75 6.66
CA LYS A 70 -6.74 13.90 5.91
C LYS A 70 -5.58 14.61 5.20
N PHE A 71 -5.34 14.29 3.94
CA PHE A 71 -4.27 14.89 3.16
C PHE A 71 -4.67 15.03 1.69
N LYS A 72 -3.87 15.78 0.93
CA LYS A 72 -3.94 15.84 -0.52
C LYS A 72 -2.55 15.52 -1.07
N GLY A 73 -2.43 14.37 -1.75
CA GLY A 73 -1.15 13.86 -2.24
C GLY A 73 -1.07 12.34 -2.22
N GLU A 74 0.11 11.82 -1.89
CA GLU A 74 0.44 10.39 -1.92
C GLU A 74 0.96 9.91 -0.56
N LEU A 75 0.47 8.76 -0.10
CA LEU A 75 1.09 7.96 0.94
C LEU A 75 1.85 6.82 0.30
N LYS A 76 3.12 6.69 0.65
CA LYS A 76 4.00 5.64 0.15
C LYS A 76 4.54 4.80 1.30
N THR A 77 4.47 3.49 1.18
CA THR A 77 5.23 2.56 2.00
C THR A 77 6.33 1.93 1.16
N GLN A 78 7.55 1.91 1.69
CA GLN A 78 8.73 1.42 0.97
C GLN A 78 9.61 0.58 1.86
N ILE A 79 10.15 -0.48 1.28
CA ILE A 79 11.25 -1.26 1.81
C ILE A 79 12.38 -1.20 0.79
N SER A 80 13.61 -0.98 1.27
CA SER A 80 14.84 -1.11 0.48
C SER A 80 15.80 -1.96 1.30
N GLY A 81 15.86 -3.23 0.96
CA GLY A 81 16.55 -4.26 1.74
C GLY A 81 17.73 -4.85 1.00
N SER A 82 18.43 -5.76 1.69
CA SER A 82 19.55 -6.53 1.17
C SER A 82 19.21 -8.01 0.98
N GLY A 83 17.95 -8.38 1.17
CA GLY A 83 17.48 -9.76 1.02
C GLY A 83 16.99 -10.09 -0.39
N TYR A 84 16.31 -11.22 -0.52
CA TYR A 84 15.69 -11.66 -1.76
C TYR A 84 14.74 -10.60 -2.36
N LEU A 85 13.84 -10.06 -1.55
CA LEU A 85 13.02 -8.90 -1.91
C LEU A 85 13.81 -7.63 -1.56
N ASN A 86 14.58 -7.12 -2.52
CA ASN A 86 15.50 -6.01 -2.30
C ASN A 86 14.83 -4.64 -2.42
N MET A 87 13.66 -4.55 -3.08
CA MET A 87 12.87 -3.32 -3.14
C MET A 87 11.39 -3.66 -3.21
N LEU A 88 10.59 -2.94 -2.43
CA LEU A 88 9.14 -2.93 -2.48
C LEU A 88 8.65 -1.50 -2.29
N SER A 89 7.71 -1.07 -3.13
CA SER A 89 7.05 0.23 -3.00
C SER A 89 5.56 0.10 -3.28
N ALA A 90 4.74 0.47 -2.31
CA ALA A 90 3.29 0.57 -2.46
C ALA A 90 2.86 2.02 -2.23
N VAL A 91 1.99 2.53 -3.08
CA VAL A 91 1.53 3.93 -3.06
C VAL A 91 0.01 3.97 -3.14
N ALA A 92 -0.60 4.79 -2.30
CA ALA A 92 -2.00 5.16 -2.37
C ALA A 92 -2.15 6.68 -2.33
N THR A 93 -3.10 7.21 -3.10
CA THR A 93 -3.33 8.65 -3.17
C THR A 93 -4.62 9.05 -2.47
N SER A 94 -4.75 10.34 -2.17
CA SER A 94 -5.95 10.92 -1.55
C SER A 94 -7.20 10.83 -2.44
N ASP A 95 -7.04 10.65 -3.74
CA ASP A 95 -8.13 10.56 -4.73
C ASP A 95 -8.49 9.13 -5.13
N GLY A 96 -8.03 8.14 -4.33
CA GLY A 96 -8.42 6.74 -4.52
C GLY A 96 -7.66 6.01 -5.62
N THR A 97 -6.45 6.46 -5.97
CA THR A 97 -5.60 5.67 -6.86
C THR A 97 -4.52 4.90 -6.12
N CYS A 98 -4.11 3.76 -6.66
CA CYS A 98 -3.03 2.97 -6.08
C CYS A 98 -2.09 2.44 -7.17
N ARG A 99 -0.85 2.14 -6.77
CA ARG A 99 0.17 1.48 -7.59
C ARG A 99 1.21 0.81 -6.70
N GLY A 100 1.93 -0.14 -7.27
CA GLY A 100 2.99 -0.83 -6.54
C GLY A 100 4.01 -1.43 -7.47
N THR A 101 5.24 -1.57 -6.98
CA THR A 101 6.33 -2.22 -7.69
C THR A 101 7.23 -2.94 -6.70
N LEU A 102 7.92 -3.94 -7.18
CA LEU A 102 8.93 -4.69 -6.43
C LEU A 102 10.12 -5.07 -7.31
N SER A 103 11.23 -5.38 -6.67
CA SER A 103 12.41 -5.98 -7.29
C SER A 103 12.95 -7.09 -6.39
N VAL A 104 13.37 -8.18 -7.00
CA VAL A 104 13.99 -9.34 -6.32
C VAL A 104 15.41 -9.53 -6.79
N ASP A 105 16.24 -10.13 -5.94
CA ASP A 105 17.58 -10.61 -6.28
C ASP A 105 17.51 -12.14 -6.47
N ASP A 106 17.43 -12.57 -7.73
CA ASP A 106 17.35 -13.97 -8.10
C ASP A 106 18.58 -14.80 -7.70
N SER A 107 19.69 -14.14 -7.32
CA SER A 107 20.88 -14.83 -6.79
C SER A 107 20.70 -15.29 -5.33
N MET A 108 19.66 -14.83 -4.65
CA MET A 108 19.36 -15.13 -3.26
C MET A 108 18.13 -16.06 -3.14
N PRO A 109 18.29 -17.38 -3.19
CA PRO A 109 17.17 -18.30 -3.11
C PRO A 109 16.48 -18.19 -1.74
N ILE A 110 15.14 -18.17 -1.75
CA ILE A 110 14.35 -18.20 -0.55
C ILE A 110 13.61 -19.53 -0.41
N GLY A 111 13.72 -20.16 0.75
CA GLY A 111 12.95 -21.36 1.06
C GLY A 111 11.48 -21.04 1.39
N PRO A 112 10.59 -22.06 1.38
CA PRO A 112 9.16 -21.88 1.64
C PRO A 112 8.83 -21.20 3.00
N GLU A 113 9.63 -21.47 4.03
CA GLU A 113 9.48 -20.85 5.36
C GLU A 113 9.91 -19.39 5.34
N GLY A 114 11.03 -19.06 4.68
CA GLY A 114 11.49 -17.69 4.52
C GLY A 114 10.54 -16.81 3.71
N ALA A 115 9.73 -17.40 2.82
CA ALA A 115 8.71 -16.69 2.06
C ALA A 115 7.56 -16.11 2.92
N ARG A 116 7.41 -16.57 4.16
CA ARG A 116 6.39 -16.11 5.11
C ARG A 116 6.93 -15.11 6.14
N ASP A 117 8.23 -15.05 6.32
CA ASP A 117 8.91 -14.15 7.25
C ASP A 117 9.40 -12.91 6.47
N LEU A 118 8.84 -11.75 6.81
CA LEU A 118 9.19 -10.50 6.12
C LEU A 118 10.68 -10.16 6.29
N GLY A 119 11.22 -10.34 7.51
CA GLY A 119 12.64 -10.09 7.78
C GLY A 119 13.58 -11.00 6.99
N ALA A 120 13.19 -12.27 6.80
CA ALA A 120 13.94 -13.20 5.95
C ALA A 120 13.85 -12.82 4.46
N LEU A 121 12.70 -12.29 4.02
CA LEU A 121 12.52 -11.83 2.63
C LEU A 121 13.38 -10.63 2.29
N VAL A 122 13.39 -9.61 3.15
CA VAL A 122 13.99 -8.30 2.85
C VAL A 122 15.40 -8.09 3.42
N GLY A 123 15.84 -9.01 4.27
CA GLY A 123 17.09 -8.90 5.03
C GLY A 123 16.87 -8.31 6.42
N ARG A 124 17.65 -8.80 7.38
CA ARG A 124 17.61 -8.34 8.77
C ARG A 124 18.02 -6.86 8.84
N ASP A 125 17.48 -6.15 9.81
CA ASP A 125 17.72 -4.71 10.04
C ASP A 125 17.24 -3.76 8.92
N THR A 126 16.44 -4.28 7.99
CA THR A 126 15.82 -3.45 6.94
C THR A 126 14.63 -2.67 7.52
N PRO A 127 14.58 -1.33 7.40
CA PRO A 127 13.46 -0.56 7.87
C PRO A 127 12.31 -0.52 6.85
N ILE A 128 11.09 -0.32 7.39
CA ILE A 128 9.97 0.19 6.59
C ILE A 128 10.05 1.71 6.62
N VAL A 129 9.97 2.34 5.45
CA VAL A 129 9.84 3.79 5.30
C VAL A 129 8.42 4.12 4.87
N ILE A 130 7.77 5.02 5.61
CA ILE A 130 6.44 5.52 5.27
C ILE A 130 6.59 7.02 4.99
N ALA A 131 6.23 7.41 3.76
CA ALA A 131 6.35 8.79 3.30
C ALA A 131 4.98 9.36 2.95
N LEU A 132 4.63 10.49 3.56
CA LEU A 132 3.47 11.27 3.16
C LEU A 132 3.97 12.47 2.34
N LEU A 133 3.65 12.46 1.05
CA LEU A 133 4.02 13.45 0.07
C LEU A 133 2.81 14.32 -0.25
N THR A 134 2.88 15.61 0.07
CA THR A 134 1.78 16.56 -0.15
C THR A 134 2.23 17.74 -0.99
N ASP A 135 1.29 18.35 -1.73
CA ASP A 135 1.59 19.48 -2.63
C ASP A 135 2.05 20.74 -1.88
N LYS A 136 1.77 20.85 -0.56
CA LYS A 136 1.89 22.12 0.18
C LYS A 136 2.85 22.09 1.36
N ALA A 137 3.37 20.93 1.73
CA ALA A 137 4.25 20.80 2.90
C ALA A 137 5.46 19.94 2.56
N ALA A 138 6.51 20.09 3.36
CA ALA A 138 7.65 19.18 3.29
C ALA A 138 7.20 17.72 3.48
N PRO A 139 7.82 16.75 2.81
CA PRO A 139 7.52 15.34 3.00
C PRO A 139 7.64 14.95 4.49
N TYR A 140 6.61 14.27 5.00
CA TYR A 140 6.73 13.59 6.29
C TYR A 140 7.31 12.19 6.04
N LEU A 141 8.33 11.82 6.81
CA LEU A 141 8.98 10.52 6.72
C LEU A 141 8.94 9.84 8.09
N GLY A 142 8.28 8.70 8.14
CA GLY A 142 8.34 7.75 9.24
C GLY A 142 9.24 6.59 8.89
N VAL A 143 10.06 6.15 9.85
CA VAL A 143 10.95 5.00 9.68
C VAL A 143 10.77 4.09 10.88
N ALA A 144 10.54 2.80 10.63
CA ALA A 144 10.42 1.82 11.69
C ALA A 144 11.15 0.52 11.34
N PRO A 145 11.72 -0.18 12.34
CA PRO A 145 12.27 -1.50 12.13
C PRO A 145 11.16 -2.49 11.75
N ILE A 146 11.51 -3.53 11.02
CA ILE A 146 10.63 -4.67 10.80
C ILE A 146 10.68 -5.52 12.07
N GLU A 147 9.59 -5.44 12.84
CA GLU A 147 9.36 -6.27 14.01
C GLU A 147 8.12 -7.13 13.78
N GLY A 148 8.20 -8.40 14.08
CA GLY A 148 7.16 -9.38 13.75
C GLY A 148 7.45 -10.13 12.46
N GLY A 149 6.79 -11.29 12.31
CA GLY A 149 7.03 -12.23 11.21
C GLY A 149 6.38 -11.82 9.90
N ASP A 150 5.35 -10.98 9.92
CA ASP A 150 4.61 -10.61 8.71
C ASP A 150 4.40 -9.09 8.52
N ALA A 151 3.82 -8.73 7.38
CA ALA A 151 3.58 -7.33 7.01
C ALA A 151 2.56 -6.64 7.93
N ALA A 152 1.55 -7.38 8.45
CA ALA A 152 0.52 -6.81 9.30
C ALA A 152 1.10 -6.44 10.66
N ASP A 153 1.89 -7.34 11.27
CA ASP A 153 2.57 -7.09 12.54
C ASP A 153 3.54 -5.91 12.44
N ALA A 154 4.37 -5.90 11.39
CA ALA A 154 5.36 -4.83 11.19
C ALA A 154 4.70 -3.45 11.03
N LEU A 155 3.60 -3.35 10.27
CA LEU A 155 2.88 -2.09 10.06
C LEU A 155 2.03 -1.69 11.28
N ALA A 156 1.43 -2.65 12.01
CA ALA A 156 0.72 -2.38 13.25
C ALA A 156 1.68 -1.84 14.33
N ASN A 157 2.89 -2.41 14.45
CA ASN A 157 3.94 -1.92 15.34
C ASN A 157 4.39 -0.50 14.96
N TYR A 158 4.52 -0.20 13.66
CA TYR A 158 4.79 1.17 13.21
C TYR A 158 3.69 2.14 13.68
N LEU A 159 2.41 1.83 13.44
CA LEU A 159 1.29 2.67 13.83
C LEU A 159 1.27 2.92 15.35
N ALA A 160 1.53 1.88 16.14
CA ALA A 160 1.54 1.99 17.59
C ALA A 160 2.69 2.86 18.13
N ARG A 161 3.90 2.72 17.57
CA ARG A 161 5.12 3.37 18.10
C ARG A 161 5.36 4.74 17.52
N SER A 162 5.17 4.90 16.21
CA SER A 162 5.50 6.14 15.50
C SER A 162 4.32 7.11 15.45
N GLU A 163 3.12 6.59 15.27
CA GLU A 163 1.89 7.40 15.17
C GLU A 163 1.10 7.44 16.49
N GLN A 164 1.49 6.63 17.49
CA GLN A 164 0.79 6.48 18.77
C GLN A 164 -0.68 6.08 18.60
N VAL A 165 -1.00 5.39 17.50
CA VAL A 165 -2.34 4.91 17.19
C VAL A 165 -2.43 3.42 17.48
N ASP A 166 -3.13 3.08 18.55
CA ASP A 166 -3.43 1.70 18.90
C ASP A 166 -4.33 1.08 17.83
N SER A 167 -3.82 0.07 17.13
CA SER A 167 -4.39 -0.48 15.91
C SER A 167 -4.42 -2.01 15.89
N ALA A 168 -5.42 -2.59 15.23
CA ALA A 168 -5.41 -3.98 14.78
C ALA A 168 -5.45 -3.99 13.25
N LEU A 169 -4.57 -4.78 12.64
CA LEU A 169 -4.42 -4.89 11.20
C LEU A 169 -4.40 -6.36 10.79
N SER A 170 -5.21 -6.71 9.80
CA SER A 170 -5.21 -8.02 9.15
C SER A 170 -5.10 -7.83 7.65
N LEU A 171 -4.22 -8.57 7.01
CA LEU A 171 -3.88 -8.43 5.59
C LEU A 171 -3.89 -9.78 4.89
N ALA A 172 -4.39 -9.80 3.67
CA ALA A 172 -4.36 -10.98 2.82
C ALA A 172 -4.06 -10.59 1.36
N ALA A 173 -3.38 -11.48 0.65
CA ALA A 173 -3.09 -11.33 -0.77
C ALA A 173 -3.05 -12.70 -1.44
N ASP A 174 -3.56 -12.75 -2.67
CA ASP A 174 -3.39 -13.86 -3.60
C ASP A 174 -3.16 -13.34 -5.04
N ASP A 175 -3.13 -14.21 -6.03
CA ASP A 175 -2.92 -13.86 -7.45
C ASP A 175 -4.08 -13.08 -8.08
N SER A 176 -5.22 -13.01 -7.42
CA SER A 176 -6.43 -12.40 -7.94
C SER A 176 -6.91 -11.20 -7.13
N ARG A 177 -6.58 -11.15 -5.83
CA ARG A 177 -7.11 -10.17 -4.89
C ARG A 177 -6.12 -9.83 -3.79
N ILE A 178 -6.29 -8.62 -3.26
CA ILE A 178 -5.70 -8.21 -1.99
C ILE A 178 -6.78 -7.63 -1.09
N ALA A 179 -6.65 -7.86 0.20
CA ALA A 179 -7.61 -7.36 1.18
C ALA A 179 -6.94 -6.98 2.49
N GLY A 180 -7.61 -6.15 3.26
CA GLY A 180 -7.17 -5.79 4.61
C GLY A 180 -8.27 -5.16 5.42
N LEU A 181 -8.17 -5.36 6.73
CA LEU A 181 -9.02 -4.78 7.76
C LEU A 181 -8.14 -4.05 8.76
N LEU A 182 -8.38 -2.76 8.95
CA LEU A 182 -7.71 -1.90 9.92
C LEU A 182 -8.73 -1.39 10.93
N LEU A 183 -8.50 -1.63 12.21
CA LEU A 183 -9.19 -0.97 13.32
C LEU A 183 -8.24 -0.03 14.04
N GLN A 184 -8.70 1.15 14.38
CA GLN A 184 -7.92 2.17 15.08
C GLN A 184 -8.74 2.79 16.21
N LYS A 185 -8.12 2.94 17.39
CA LYS A 185 -8.71 3.72 18.48
C LYS A 185 -8.69 5.21 18.09
N MET A 186 -9.82 5.89 18.28
CA MET A 186 -9.93 7.33 18.02
C MET A 186 -9.31 8.12 19.20
N PRO A 187 -8.38 9.06 18.94
CA PRO A 187 -7.58 9.68 20.00
C PRO A 187 -8.38 10.56 20.98
N ASP A 188 -9.45 11.18 20.54
CA ASP A 188 -10.22 12.17 21.34
C ASP A 188 -11.52 11.60 21.93
N ALA A 189 -11.80 10.32 21.73
CA ALA A 189 -13.02 9.74 22.25
C ALA A 189 -12.84 9.35 23.72
N LYS A 190 -13.75 9.87 24.57
CA LYS A 190 -13.85 9.41 25.96
C LYS A 190 -14.21 7.91 25.93
N SER A 191 -13.29 7.07 26.35
CA SER A 191 -13.61 5.69 26.73
C SER A 191 -14.01 5.71 28.20
N ASP A 192 -15.12 5.08 28.53
CA ASP A 192 -15.43 4.78 29.91
C ASP A 192 -14.36 3.82 30.48
N GLU A 193 -14.05 3.92 31.76
CA GLU A 193 -12.98 3.10 32.39
C GLU A 193 -13.17 1.58 32.22
N GLY A 194 -14.39 1.14 31.83
CA GLY A 194 -14.75 -0.27 31.55
C GLY A 194 -14.51 -0.77 30.12
N ASP A 195 -14.31 0.12 29.14
CA ASP A 195 -14.31 -0.25 27.70
C ASP A 195 -13.02 -0.95 27.22
N GLY A 196 -11.96 -0.90 27.99
CA GLY A 196 -10.65 -1.42 27.56
C GLY A 196 -10.66 -2.92 27.18
N ALA A 197 -11.34 -3.75 27.97
CA ALA A 197 -11.43 -5.18 27.70
C ALA A 197 -12.22 -5.47 26.43
N GLU A 198 -13.31 -4.74 26.18
CA GLU A 198 -14.17 -4.92 25.02
C GLU A 198 -13.49 -4.41 23.75
N ILE A 199 -12.77 -3.28 23.81
CA ILE A 199 -11.94 -2.78 22.72
C ILE A 199 -10.90 -3.82 22.29
N GLU A 200 -10.23 -4.47 23.25
CA GLU A 200 -9.28 -5.54 22.94
C GLU A 200 -9.96 -6.79 22.36
N ALA A 201 -11.18 -7.13 22.83
CA ALA A 201 -11.96 -8.21 22.24
C ALA A 201 -12.32 -7.92 20.78
N ILE A 202 -12.81 -6.71 20.48
CA ILE A 202 -13.12 -6.27 19.11
C ILE A 202 -11.86 -6.31 18.22
N LYS A 203 -10.71 -5.85 18.72
CA LYS A 203 -9.44 -5.92 18.00
C LYS A 203 -8.98 -7.35 17.76
N ALA A 204 -9.19 -8.24 18.74
CA ALA A 204 -8.89 -9.67 18.58
C ALA A 204 -9.79 -10.31 17.52
N MET A 205 -11.07 -9.97 17.46
CA MET A 205 -11.97 -10.41 16.38
C MET A 205 -11.47 -9.95 15.00
N ALA A 206 -11.01 -8.70 14.87
CA ALA A 206 -10.43 -8.24 13.62
C ALA A 206 -9.19 -9.06 13.21
N ARG A 207 -8.31 -9.38 14.17
CA ARG A 207 -7.10 -10.20 13.90
C ARG A 207 -7.44 -11.66 13.60
N SER A 208 -8.61 -12.16 14.01
CA SER A 208 -9.05 -13.52 13.74
C SER A 208 -9.61 -13.74 12.33
N ALA A 209 -9.77 -12.66 11.54
CA ALA A 209 -10.24 -12.77 10.15
C ALA A 209 -9.26 -13.61 9.33
N MET A 210 -9.76 -14.73 8.79
CA MET A 210 -8.95 -15.64 7.99
C MET A 210 -8.63 -15.01 6.61
N PRO A 211 -7.45 -15.28 6.03
CA PRO A 211 -7.06 -14.73 4.73
C PRO A 211 -8.10 -14.97 3.64
N GLU A 212 -8.65 -16.18 3.56
CA GLU A 212 -9.67 -16.55 2.57
C GLU A 212 -10.94 -15.72 2.73
N GLU A 213 -11.31 -15.41 3.98
CA GLU A 213 -12.49 -14.60 4.25
C GLU A 213 -12.32 -13.14 3.86
N LEU A 214 -11.15 -12.57 4.17
CA LEU A 214 -10.79 -11.22 3.76
C LEU A 214 -10.84 -11.09 2.23
N LEU A 215 -10.33 -12.08 1.49
CA LEU A 215 -10.23 -12.05 0.04
C LEU A 215 -11.56 -12.31 -0.67
N GLN A 216 -12.43 -13.18 -0.12
CA GLN A 216 -13.59 -13.70 -0.83
C GLN A 216 -14.91 -13.11 -0.38
N THR A 217 -14.98 -12.55 0.85
CA THR A 217 -16.24 -12.09 1.43
C THR A 217 -16.45 -10.60 1.17
N PRO A 218 -17.59 -10.19 0.57
CA PRO A 218 -17.94 -8.79 0.43
C PRO A 218 -17.98 -8.07 1.78
N ALA A 219 -17.55 -6.78 1.79
CA ALA A 219 -17.40 -5.99 3.01
C ALA A 219 -18.62 -6.04 3.96
N PRO A 220 -19.88 -5.88 3.51
CA PRO A 220 -21.03 -5.92 4.41
C PRO A 220 -21.24 -7.29 5.08
N ALA A 221 -20.92 -8.38 4.38
CA ALA A 221 -21.05 -9.72 4.91
C ALA A 221 -19.94 -10.04 5.92
N LEU A 222 -18.71 -9.63 5.62
CA LEU A 222 -17.57 -9.81 6.52
C LEU A 222 -17.76 -9.01 7.82
N LEU A 223 -18.17 -7.74 7.73
CA LEU A 223 -18.42 -6.92 8.91
C LEU A 223 -19.54 -7.49 9.79
N ARG A 224 -20.64 -7.98 9.21
CA ARG A 224 -21.70 -8.66 9.98
C ARG A 224 -21.21 -9.92 10.66
N ARG A 225 -20.34 -10.67 10.01
CA ARG A 225 -19.79 -11.90 10.58
C ARG A 225 -18.85 -11.63 11.74
N LEU A 226 -17.93 -10.67 11.57
CA LEU A 226 -16.93 -10.36 12.60
C LEU A 226 -17.54 -9.57 13.77
N PHE A 227 -18.44 -8.64 13.48
CA PHE A 227 -18.91 -7.62 14.41
C PHE A 227 -20.44 -7.52 14.48
N GLY A 228 -21.15 -8.60 14.19
CA GLY A 228 -22.62 -8.59 14.14
C GLY A 228 -23.33 -8.34 15.47
N GLU A 229 -22.63 -8.48 16.57
CA GLU A 229 -23.12 -8.19 17.93
C GLU A 229 -22.96 -6.69 18.31
N TYR A 230 -22.21 -5.93 17.51
CA TYR A 230 -21.95 -4.49 17.73
C TYR A 230 -22.76 -3.61 16.80
N ASP A 231 -23.10 -2.42 17.29
CA ASP A 231 -23.74 -1.41 16.45
C ASP A 231 -22.72 -0.65 15.63
N LEU A 232 -22.78 -0.84 14.30
CA LEU A 232 -21.85 -0.27 13.33
C LEU A 232 -22.56 0.69 12.40
N THR A 233 -21.94 1.85 12.17
CA THR A 233 -22.34 2.78 11.11
C THR A 233 -21.30 2.79 10.00
N ALA A 234 -21.70 2.40 8.78
CA ALA A 234 -20.89 2.59 7.59
C ALA A 234 -20.91 4.07 7.18
N LEU A 235 -19.72 4.68 7.13
CA LEU A 235 -19.60 6.11 6.85
C LEU A 235 -19.44 6.40 5.36
N ARG A 236 -18.61 5.62 4.66
CA ARG A 236 -18.19 5.93 3.31
C ARG A 236 -17.67 4.69 2.59
N GLN A 237 -17.88 4.67 1.27
CA GLN A 237 -17.19 3.78 0.35
C GLN A 237 -16.47 4.60 -0.70
N ASP A 238 -15.15 4.41 -0.79
CA ASP A 238 -14.30 5.08 -1.75
C ASP A 238 -13.84 4.06 -2.80
N PRO A 239 -14.09 4.32 -4.08
CA PRO A 239 -13.53 3.48 -5.15
C PRO A 239 -12.00 3.58 -5.16
N ILE A 240 -11.35 2.45 -5.39
CA ILE A 240 -9.90 2.37 -5.53
C ILE A 240 -9.57 1.82 -6.92
N VAL A 241 -8.68 2.50 -7.63
CA VAL A 241 -8.29 2.10 -8.99
C VAL A 241 -6.77 2.14 -9.14
N PHE A 242 -6.24 1.23 -9.94
CA PHE A 242 -4.85 1.33 -10.37
C PHE A 242 -4.67 2.55 -11.28
N ARG A 243 -3.67 3.37 -10.98
CA ARG A 243 -3.23 4.45 -11.88
C ARG A 243 -1.74 4.67 -11.73
N CYS A 244 -1.01 4.52 -12.81
CA CYS A 244 0.38 4.94 -12.87
C CYS A 244 0.46 6.46 -13.03
N SER A 245 1.37 7.08 -12.30
CA SER A 245 1.66 8.51 -12.40
C SER A 245 2.90 8.81 -13.26
N CYS A 246 3.35 7.85 -14.08
CA CYS A 246 4.45 8.07 -15.01
C CYS A 246 4.04 9.00 -16.15
N GLY A 247 5.03 9.47 -16.87
CA GLY A 247 4.86 10.34 -18.04
C GLY A 247 6.21 10.75 -18.59
N ARG A 248 6.24 11.24 -19.83
CA ARG A 248 7.47 11.64 -20.51
C ARG A 248 8.28 12.68 -19.71
N GLU A 249 7.61 13.58 -18.99
CA GLU A 249 8.30 14.58 -18.17
C GLU A 249 9.05 13.94 -16.98
N LYS A 250 8.44 12.97 -16.30
CA LYS A 250 9.10 12.23 -15.22
C LYS A 250 10.24 11.36 -15.74
N ALA A 251 10.05 10.73 -16.90
CA ALA A 251 11.11 9.97 -17.55
C ALA A 251 12.27 10.88 -17.96
N ALA A 252 11.98 12.06 -18.48
CA ALA A 252 12.98 13.08 -18.82
C ALA A 252 13.78 13.57 -17.60
N ALA A 253 13.13 13.70 -16.43
CA ALA A 253 13.84 14.01 -15.18
C ALA A 253 14.87 12.93 -14.81
N GLY A 254 14.59 11.65 -15.10
CA GLY A 254 15.57 10.56 -14.95
C GLY A 254 16.76 10.71 -15.88
N VAL A 255 16.54 11.12 -17.14
CA VAL A 255 17.63 11.40 -18.10
C VAL A 255 18.47 12.59 -17.62
N VAL A 256 17.84 13.64 -17.11
CA VAL A 256 18.56 14.80 -16.56
C VAL A 256 19.40 14.43 -15.33
N ALA A 257 18.86 13.55 -14.47
CA ALA A 257 19.54 13.12 -13.25
C ALA A 257 20.83 12.32 -13.51
N MET A 258 20.95 11.62 -14.63
CA MET A 258 22.21 10.92 -15.00
C MET A 258 23.29 11.86 -15.50
N GLY A 259 22.97 13.12 -15.79
CA GLY A 259 23.90 14.11 -16.31
C GLY A 259 24.11 14.05 -17.82
N LEU A 260 24.63 15.15 -18.41
CA LEU A 260 24.83 15.26 -19.85
C LEU A 260 25.84 14.23 -20.39
N GLU A 261 26.91 13.96 -19.63
CA GLU A 261 27.96 13.03 -20.02
C GLU A 261 27.39 11.61 -20.11
N GLY A 262 26.73 11.11 -19.06
CA GLY A 262 26.10 9.79 -19.07
C GLY A 262 24.99 9.65 -20.10
N ALA A 263 24.22 10.71 -20.35
CA ALA A 263 23.20 10.70 -21.40
C ALA A 263 23.82 10.60 -22.81
N ARG A 264 24.96 11.25 -23.06
CA ARG A 264 25.68 11.15 -24.36
C ARG A 264 26.33 9.80 -24.55
N GLU A 265 26.94 9.24 -23.52
CA GLU A 265 27.51 7.89 -23.59
C GLU A 265 26.45 6.86 -24.00
N LEU A 266 25.24 6.92 -23.40
CA LEU A 266 24.15 6.02 -23.77
C LEU A 266 23.63 6.25 -25.20
N LEU A 267 23.57 7.50 -25.67
CA LEU A 267 23.23 7.80 -27.05
C LEU A 267 24.25 7.23 -28.04
N ASP A 268 25.55 7.37 -27.76
CA ASP A 268 26.64 6.84 -28.61
C ASP A 268 26.63 5.32 -28.64
N GLU A 269 26.35 4.66 -27.49
CA GLU A 269 26.32 3.20 -27.40
C GLU A 269 25.07 2.58 -28.03
N ARG A 270 23.90 3.21 -27.89
CA ARG A 270 22.59 2.59 -28.17
C ARG A 270 21.76 3.32 -29.21
N GLY A 271 22.19 4.51 -29.64
CA GLY A 271 21.44 5.35 -30.59
C GLY A 271 20.20 6.01 -30.02
N GLY A 272 19.92 5.85 -28.73
CA GLY A 272 18.78 6.42 -28.02
C GLY A 272 18.77 6.02 -26.55
N ILE A 273 18.06 6.80 -25.71
CA ILE A 273 17.86 6.50 -24.31
C ILE A 273 16.45 5.97 -24.12
N GLU A 274 16.33 4.77 -23.60
CA GLU A 274 15.08 4.14 -23.20
C GLU A 274 14.90 4.24 -21.69
N VAL A 275 13.80 4.90 -21.25
CA VAL A 275 13.39 4.96 -19.85
C VAL A 275 12.10 4.19 -19.70
N ARG A 276 12.12 3.12 -18.91
CA ARG A 276 10.99 2.26 -18.66
C ARG A 276 10.42 2.51 -17.26
N CYS A 277 9.12 2.61 -17.16
CA CYS A 277 8.44 2.80 -15.87
C CYS A 277 8.38 1.48 -15.09
N ASP A 278 8.84 1.44 -13.84
CA ASP A 278 8.83 0.24 -12.99
C ASP A 278 7.42 -0.22 -12.58
N ASN A 279 6.40 0.63 -12.65
CA ASN A 279 5.03 0.29 -12.25
C ASN A 279 4.17 -0.29 -13.40
N CYS A 280 4.25 0.30 -14.60
CA CYS A 280 3.38 -0.09 -15.72
C CYS A 280 4.14 -0.54 -16.96
N LEU A 281 5.46 -0.52 -16.90
CA LEU A 281 6.41 -0.88 -17.97
C LEU A 281 6.26 -0.03 -19.24
N GLU A 282 5.53 1.09 -19.19
CA GLU A 282 5.50 2.06 -20.28
C GLU A 282 6.91 2.57 -20.57
N THR A 283 7.24 2.64 -21.85
CA THR A 283 8.58 2.99 -22.33
C THR A 283 8.57 4.36 -22.97
N TYR A 284 9.54 5.20 -22.59
CA TYR A 284 9.78 6.52 -23.11
C TYR A 284 11.14 6.56 -23.78
N LEU A 285 11.14 6.88 -25.07
CA LEU A 285 12.36 6.98 -25.88
C LEU A 285 12.79 8.45 -26.01
N PHE A 286 14.09 8.70 -25.86
CA PHE A 286 14.72 10.00 -26.03
C PHE A 286 15.83 9.89 -27.07
N ASP A 287 15.72 10.67 -28.15
CA ASP A 287 16.75 10.78 -29.16
C ASP A 287 17.76 11.90 -28.82
N GLU A 288 18.77 12.09 -29.67
CA GLU A 288 19.80 13.11 -29.49
C GLU A 288 19.20 14.52 -29.37
N LYS A 289 18.15 14.82 -30.16
CA LYS A 289 17.49 16.13 -30.14
C LYS A 289 16.74 16.36 -28.83
N ASP A 290 16.09 15.30 -28.31
CA ASP A 290 15.42 15.33 -27.02
C ASP A 290 16.43 15.64 -25.90
N VAL A 291 17.54 14.90 -25.86
CA VAL A 291 18.61 15.07 -24.87
C VAL A 291 19.19 16.49 -24.95
N ASP A 292 19.54 16.97 -26.13
CA ASP A 292 20.01 18.32 -26.33
C ASP A 292 19.03 19.38 -25.79
N ASN A 293 17.73 19.19 -26.01
CA ASN A 293 16.70 20.08 -25.50
C ASN A 293 16.55 20.05 -23.99
N LEU A 294 16.69 18.89 -23.37
CA LEU A 294 16.62 18.72 -21.92
C LEU A 294 17.74 19.49 -21.20
N PHE A 295 18.97 19.44 -21.74
CA PHE A 295 20.12 20.08 -21.11
C PHE A 295 20.36 21.54 -21.56
N ARG A 296 19.70 22.02 -22.62
CA ARG A 296 19.70 23.45 -23.00
C ARG A 296 18.73 24.31 -22.18
N ARG A 297 17.70 23.73 -21.55
CA ARG A 297 16.80 24.47 -20.66
C ARG A 297 17.46 24.64 -19.29
N PRO A 298 17.64 25.88 -18.77
CA PRO A 298 18.05 26.04 -17.39
C PRO A 298 17.03 25.38 -16.47
N ALA A 299 17.48 24.58 -15.52
CA ALA A 299 16.63 23.99 -14.49
C ALA A 299 15.85 25.12 -13.80
N ARG A 300 14.51 25.05 -13.86
CA ARG A 300 13.62 25.98 -13.14
C ARG A 300 13.44 25.53 -11.71
#